data_504394f3931c7d076c6431953558f4a8
#
_entry.id   504394f3931c7d076c6431953558f4a8
#
_cell.length_a   1.000
_cell.length_b   1.000
_cell.length_c   1.000
_cell.angle_alpha   90.00
_cell.angle_beta   90.00
_cell.angle_gamma   90.00
#
_symmetry.space_group_name_H-M   'P 1'
#
loop_
_entity.id
_entity.type
_entity.pdbx_description
1 polymer ?
#
loop_
_entity_poly.entity_id
_entity_poly.type
_entity_poly.pdbx_seq_one_letter_code
_entity_poly.pdbx_strand_id
1 'polypeptide(L)'
;MSEDLTPEQYREILENLPNGVYVVDPDRKITFWNDGAERITGYLRQEVIGRRCPDTPLKHCDLNYVNICETACPLEATARDGQAREINVYVCHRSGRHVPVHVRASAVRDETGHIVGVVERFDEGHKSAEAAAGGEPKESAARPYGKSGLSDAAAVRAALEKSLAALAEQQTPFGLVHIELDQFEEFRKAHGGPAADRIWQTVAEGLARNLPKRDMLGQWEAGRFTAVLSDCPPVMLARAAGRLRQVAQAVSISWWGDRLSIPVWVGGTAARPDDTAELLLRRAELALRSSQKSGTGLEIS
;
A
#
# COMPACT_ATOMS: atom_id res chain seq x y z
N MET A 1 -47.94 15.25 -0.13
CA MET A 1 -47.14 16.09 0.76
C MET A 1 -46.19 15.14 1.51
N SER A 2 -44.92 15.07 1.12
CA SER A 2 -43.91 14.39 1.92
C SER A 2 -43.59 15.30 3.10
N GLU A 3 -43.98 14.90 4.30
CA GLU A 3 -43.52 15.58 5.51
C GLU A 3 -42.03 15.32 5.60
N ASP A 4 -41.22 16.37 5.51
CA ASP A 4 -39.79 16.29 5.75
C ASP A 4 -39.59 15.93 7.22
N LEU A 5 -38.66 14.99 7.49
CA LEU A 5 -38.33 14.56 8.85
C LEU A 5 -37.76 15.74 9.65
N THR A 6 -38.10 15.79 10.93
CA THR A 6 -37.52 16.81 11.83
C THR A 6 -36.04 16.49 12.13
N PRO A 7 -35.23 17.46 12.55
CA PRO A 7 -33.87 17.23 12.97
C PRO A 7 -33.74 16.14 14.07
N GLU A 8 -34.71 16.05 14.97
CA GLU A 8 -34.77 15.03 16.02
C GLU A 8 -34.98 13.63 15.42
N GLN A 9 -35.84 13.50 14.41
CA GLN A 9 -36.09 12.23 13.73
C GLN A 9 -34.86 11.79 12.93
N TYR A 10 -34.16 12.71 12.24
CA TYR A 10 -32.87 12.38 11.59
C TYR A 10 -31.85 11.89 12.61
N ARG A 11 -31.76 12.54 13.75
CA ARG A 11 -30.86 12.14 14.83
C ARG A 11 -31.21 10.74 15.34
N GLU A 12 -32.47 10.45 15.59
CA GLU A 12 -32.94 9.14 16.06
C GLU A 12 -32.62 8.04 15.03
N ILE A 13 -32.76 8.31 13.74
CA ILE A 13 -32.35 7.39 12.67
C ILE A 13 -30.85 7.09 12.76
N LEU A 14 -30.02 8.11 12.86
CA LEU A 14 -28.55 7.97 12.94
C LEU A 14 -28.12 7.21 14.22
N GLU A 15 -28.79 7.45 15.36
CA GLU A 15 -28.52 6.76 16.62
C GLU A 15 -28.78 5.26 16.52
N ASN A 16 -29.87 4.87 15.84
CA ASN A 16 -30.30 3.47 15.71
C ASN A 16 -29.60 2.70 14.57
N LEU A 17 -28.68 3.31 13.81
CA LEU A 17 -27.95 2.59 12.79
C LEU A 17 -27.05 1.51 13.40
N PRO A 18 -27.01 0.29 12.81
CA PRO A 18 -26.12 -0.77 13.26
C PRO A 18 -24.63 -0.45 12.99
N ASN A 19 -24.35 0.45 12.07
CA ASN A 19 -23.01 0.93 11.73
C ASN A 19 -22.51 1.93 12.78
N GLY A 20 -21.20 2.00 12.99
CA GLY A 20 -20.61 3.12 13.70
C GLY A 20 -20.70 4.38 12.84
N VAL A 21 -21.24 5.44 13.42
CA VAL A 21 -21.33 6.77 12.75
C VAL A 21 -20.84 7.83 13.72
N TYR A 22 -19.91 8.66 13.27
CA TYR A 22 -19.57 9.88 13.98
C TYR A 22 -19.35 11.05 13.01
N VAL A 23 -19.49 12.26 13.53
CA VAL A 23 -19.29 13.50 12.79
C VAL A 23 -18.24 14.33 13.49
N VAL A 24 -17.38 14.96 12.69
CA VAL A 24 -16.43 15.96 13.16
C VAL A 24 -16.69 17.31 12.50
N ASP A 25 -16.34 18.39 13.19
CA ASP A 25 -16.24 19.71 12.64
C ASP A 25 -14.96 19.88 11.77
N PRO A 26 -14.73 21.05 11.13
CA PRO A 26 -13.52 21.29 10.34
C PRO A 26 -12.20 21.16 11.12
N ASP A 27 -12.22 21.36 12.42
CA ASP A 27 -11.07 21.19 13.33
C ASP A 27 -10.88 19.74 13.80
N ARG A 28 -11.65 18.80 13.22
CA ARG A 28 -11.69 17.37 13.56
C ARG A 28 -12.16 17.11 15.00
N LYS A 29 -12.93 18.01 15.60
CA LYS A 29 -13.57 17.82 16.90
C LYS A 29 -14.85 16.99 16.71
N ILE A 30 -14.99 15.91 17.47
CA ILE A 30 -16.14 15.02 17.39
C ILE A 30 -17.38 15.73 17.95
N THR A 31 -18.42 15.88 17.10
CA THR A 31 -19.69 16.56 17.42
C THR A 31 -20.85 15.60 17.56
N PHE A 32 -20.74 14.40 16.98
CA PHE A 32 -21.75 13.34 17.04
C PHE A 32 -21.08 11.97 17.14
N TRP A 33 -21.71 11.05 17.88
CA TRP A 33 -21.24 9.69 18.09
C TRP A 33 -22.43 8.79 18.42
N ASN A 34 -22.77 7.82 17.54
CA ASN A 34 -23.96 6.99 17.70
C ASN A 34 -23.70 5.73 18.53
N ASP A 35 -24.77 5.00 18.85
CA ASP A 35 -24.72 3.74 19.60
C ASP A 35 -23.93 2.66 18.87
N GLY A 36 -23.98 2.62 17.54
CA GLY A 36 -23.16 1.73 16.73
C GLY A 36 -21.67 1.94 16.93
N ALA A 37 -21.23 3.21 16.99
CA ALA A 37 -19.85 3.55 17.25
C ALA A 37 -19.40 3.17 18.67
N GLU A 38 -20.25 3.35 19.68
CA GLU A 38 -19.98 2.88 21.04
C GLU A 38 -19.78 1.37 21.08
N ARG A 39 -20.67 0.63 20.43
CA ARG A 39 -20.62 -0.85 20.41
C ARG A 39 -19.37 -1.38 19.72
N ILE A 40 -19.00 -0.81 18.54
CA ILE A 40 -17.88 -1.30 17.74
C ILE A 40 -16.54 -0.95 18.38
N THR A 41 -16.42 0.23 18.98
CA THR A 41 -15.15 0.75 19.51
C THR A 41 -14.99 0.56 21.02
N GLY A 42 -16.11 0.42 21.75
CA GLY A 42 -16.14 0.36 23.21
C GLY A 42 -15.97 1.72 23.89
N TYR A 43 -15.81 2.82 23.15
CA TYR A 43 -15.74 4.18 23.71
C TYR A 43 -17.13 4.80 23.78
N LEU A 44 -17.47 5.33 24.95
CA LEU A 44 -18.76 6.00 25.15
C LEU A 44 -18.72 7.41 24.56
N ARG A 45 -19.87 7.88 24.07
CA ARG A 45 -19.99 9.23 23.46
C ARG A 45 -19.50 10.35 24.38
N GLN A 46 -19.77 10.23 25.68
CA GLN A 46 -19.31 11.21 26.68
C GLN A 46 -17.78 11.27 26.84
N GLU A 47 -17.06 10.25 26.40
CA GLU A 47 -15.60 10.19 26.45
C GLU A 47 -14.93 10.82 25.23
N VAL A 48 -15.64 10.89 24.09
CA VAL A 48 -15.09 11.30 22.79
C VAL A 48 -15.68 12.60 22.26
N ILE A 49 -16.96 12.90 22.51
CA ILE A 49 -17.59 14.16 22.07
C ILE A 49 -16.85 15.36 22.66
N GLY A 50 -16.61 16.35 21.81
CA GLY A 50 -15.89 17.57 22.17
C GLY A 50 -14.37 17.45 22.11
N ARG A 51 -13.81 16.26 21.88
CA ARG A 51 -12.37 16.05 21.68
C ARG A 51 -12.03 16.03 20.19
N ARG A 52 -10.80 16.40 19.85
CA ARG A 52 -10.30 16.20 18.49
C ARG A 52 -10.05 14.71 18.26
N CYS A 53 -10.51 14.21 17.12
CA CYS A 53 -10.38 12.79 16.76
C CYS A 53 -8.94 12.25 16.93
N PRO A 54 -7.86 12.91 16.45
CA PRO A 54 -6.49 12.40 16.62
C PRO A 54 -6.01 12.39 18.09
N ASP A 55 -6.65 13.17 18.98
CA ASP A 55 -6.28 13.26 20.40
C ASP A 55 -7.05 12.23 21.27
N THR A 56 -8.01 11.52 20.66
CA THR A 56 -8.76 10.47 21.35
C THR A 56 -8.00 9.14 21.32
N PRO A 57 -8.34 8.18 22.20
CA PRO A 57 -7.82 6.82 22.12
C PRO A 57 -8.29 6.07 20.85
N LEU A 58 -9.31 6.58 20.16
CA LEU A 58 -9.77 6.06 18.88
C LEU A 58 -8.70 6.30 17.82
N LYS A 59 -7.84 5.33 17.62
CA LYS A 59 -6.81 5.36 16.57
C LYS A 59 -7.23 4.46 15.44
N HIS A 60 -7.14 4.99 14.21
CA HIS A 60 -7.22 4.18 13.02
C HIS A 60 -5.81 3.71 12.65
N CYS A 61 -5.66 2.41 12.46
CA CYS A 61 -4.41 1.81 12.03
C CYS A 61 -4.61 1.15 10.67
N ASP A 62 -3.58 1.17 9.86
CA ASP A 62 -3.56 0.41 8.61
C ASP A 62 -3.49 -1.11 8.89
N LEU A 63 -3.43 -1.90 7.82
CA LEU A 63 -3.34 -3.36 7.93
C LEU A 63 -2.02 -3.85 8.58
N ASN A 64 -1.04 -2.96 8.77
CA ASN A 64 0.21 -3.22 9.48
C ASN A 64 0.22 -2.63 10.90
N TYR A 65 -0.94 -2.21 11.41
CA TYR A 65 -1.11 -1.59 12.72
C TYR A 65 -0.39 -0.24 12.90
N VAL A 66 -0.04 0.43 11.80
CA VAL A 66 0.53 1.79 11.84
C VAL A 66 -0.59 2.81 11.95
N ASN A 67 -0.49 3.72 12.92
CA ASN A 67 -1.45 4.81 13.13
C ASN A 67 -1.49 5.75 11.91
N ILE A 68 -2.65 5.84 11.24
CA ILE A 68 -2.85 6.69 10.06
C ILE A 68 -3.48 8.05 10.38
N CYS A 69 -3.88 8.30 11.63
CA CYS A 69 -4.57 9.54 12.01
C CYS A 69 -3.71 10.80 11.86
N GLU A 70 -2.39 10.66 11.83
CA GLU A 70 -1.43 11.76 11.73
C GLU A 70 -0.80 11.87 10.33
N THR A 71 -0.77 10.77 9.56
CA THR A 71 0.00 10.71 8.32
C THR A 71 -0.87 10.56 7.08
N ALA A 72 -2.03 9.92 7.19
CA ALA A 72 -2.85 9.54 6.03
C ALA A 72 -4.35 9.47 6.40
N CYS A 73 -4.84 10.45 7.14
CA CYS A 73 -6.22 10.46 7.65
C CYS A 73 -7.23 10.74 6.52
N PRO A 74 -8.13 9.78 6.19
CA PRO A 74 -9.15 9.98 5.16
C PRO A 74 -10.11 11.11 5.51
N LEU A 75 -10.40 11.28 6.80
CA LEU A 75 -11.29 12.31 7.31
C LEU A 75 -10.71 13.72 7.10
N GLU A 76 -9.40 13.91 7.36
CA GLU A 76 -8.71 15.18 7.12
C GLU A 76 -8.66 15.51 5.62
N ALA A 77 -8.35 14.53 4.79
CA ALA A 77 -8.33 14.72 3.34
C ALA A 77 -9.72 15.06 2.80
N THR A 78 -10.80 14.40 3.30
CA THR A 78 -12.18 14.72 2.95
C THR A 78 -12.61 16.11 3.43
N ALA A 79 -12.16 16.55 4.61
CA ALA A 79 -12.42 17.91 5.10
C ALA A 79 -11.78 18.97 4.19
N ARG A 80 -10.63 18.68 3.61
CA ARG A 80 -9.90 19.62 2.75
C ARG A 80 -10.50 19.79 1.35
N ASP A 81 -10.90 18.70 0.70
CA ASP A 81 -11.32 18.73 -0.72
C ASP A 81 -12.79 18.33 -0.95
N GLY A 82 -13.46 17.82 0.07
CA GLY A 82 -14.88 17.44 0.02
C GLY A 82 -15.16 16.15 -0.73
N GLN A 83 -14.13 15.39 -1.12
CA GLN A 83 -14.32 14.12 -1.81
C GLN A 83 -14.57 12.98 -0.82
N ALA A 84 -15.55 12.12 -1.13
CA ALA A 84 -15.79 10.93 -0.32
C ALA A 84 -14.66 9.90 -0.46
N ARG A 85 -14.33 9.24 0.65
CA ARG A 85 -13.22 8.27 0.73
C ARG A 85 -13.65 7.00 1.42
N GLU A 86 -13.14 5.88 0.93
CA GLU A 86 -13.39 4.56 1.54
C GLU A 86 -12.07 3.83 1.77
N ILE A 87 -11.94 3.21 2.94
CA ILE A 87 -10.74 2.48 3.32
C ILE A 87 -11.07 1.33 4.28
N ASN A 88 -10.29 0.24 4.21
CA ASN A 88 -10.27 -0.81 5.21
C ASN A 88 -9.14 -0.55 6.20
N VAL A 89 -9.47 -0.43 7.48
CA VAL A 89 -8.53 -0.14 8.56
C VAL A 89 -8.86 -0.96 9.81
N TYR A 90 -8.00 -0.89 10.81
CA TYR A 90 -8.33 -1.30 12.15
C TYR A 90 -8.63 -0.07 13.02
N VAL A 91 -9.66 -0.14 13.85
CA VAL A 91 -9.86 0.80 14.96
C VAL A 91 -9.37 0.16 16.26
N CYS A 92 -8.68 0.97 17.08
CA CYS A 92 -8.29 0.54 18.41
C CYS A 92 -9.50 0.53 19.33
N HIS A 93 -9.95 -0.64 19.73
CA HIS A 93 -11.03 -0.82 20.69
C HIS A 93 -10.54 -0.47 22.11
N ARG A 94 -11.46 -0.04 22.98
CA ARG A 94 -11.17 0.30 24.40
C ARG A 94 -10.45 -0.82 25.16
N SER A 95 -10.70 -2.09 24.82
CA SER A 95 -10.03 -3.24 25.42
C SER A 95 -8.61 -3.50 24.92
N GLY A 96 -8.08 -2.66 24.01
CA GLY A 96 -6.77 -2.82 23.40
C GLY A 96 -6.76 -3.73 22.16
N ARG A 97 -7.87 -4.38 21.81
CA ARG A 97 -7.97 -5.16 20.56
C ARG A 97 -8.11 -4.25 19.35
N HIS A 98 -7.64 -4.68 18.21
CA HIS A 98 -7.85 -4.03 16.93
C HIS A 98 -9.07 -4.66 16.24
N VAL A 99 -10.09 -3.84 15.96
CA VAL A 99 -11.31 -4.26 15.26
C VAL A 99 -11.19 -3.88 13.79
N PRO A 100 -11.25 -4.85 12.87
CA PRO A 100 -11.25 -4.55 11.45
C PRO A 100 -12.55 -3.85 11.07
N VAL A 101 -12.45 -2.71 10.39
CA VAL A 101 -13.60 -1.94 9.93
C VAL A 101 -13.42 -1.46 8.50
N HIS A 102 -14.54 -1.36 7.78
CA HIS A 102 -14.63 -0.63 6.53
C HIS A 102 -15.14 0.78 6.82
N VAL A 103 -14.32 1.78 6.51
CA VAL A 103 -14.58 3.19 6.80
C VAL A 103 -14.97 3.92 5.54
N ARG A 104 -16.00 4.76 5.61
CA ARG A 104 -16.35 5.74 4.59
C ARG A 104 -16.46 7.13 5.21
N ALA A 105 -15.65 8.07 4.74
CA ALA A 105 -15.69 9.48 5.09
C ALA A 105 -16.38 10.30 3.99
N SER A 106 -17.30 11.20 4.35
CA SER A 106 -18.02 12.06 3.42
C SER A 106 -18.19 13.46 4.00
N ALA A 107 -18.01 14.50 3.17
CA ALA A 107 -18.15 15.88 3.60
C ALA A 107 -19.62 16.23 3.92
N VAL A 108 -19.82 16.94 5.02
CA VAL A 108 -21.09 17.59 5.38
C VAL A 108 -20.98 19.04 4.96
N ARG A 109 -22.00 19.52 4.21
CA ARG A 109 -22.02 20.89 3.67
C ARG A 109 -23.21 21.65 4.20
N ASP A 110 -23.04 22.96 4.36
CA ASP A 110 -24.14 23.88 4.62
C ASP A 110 -24.94 24.21 3.34
N GLU A 111 -25.96 25.01 3.48
CA GLU A 111 -26.83 25.47 2.37
C GLU A 111 -26.07 26.27 1.29
N THR A 112 -24.92 26.83 1.62
CA THR A 112 -24.06 27.58 0.70
C THR A 112 -23.01 26.70 0.01
N GLY A 113 -22.95 25.39 0.36
CA GLY A 113 -22.02 24.42 -0.20
C GLY A 113 -20.65 24.36 0.51
N HIS A 114 -20.42 25.17 1.54
CA HIS A 114 -19.20 25.10 2.33
C HIS A 114 -19.15 23.83 3.19
N ILE A 115 -17.96 23.24 3.33
CA ILE A 115 -17.76 22.08 4.19
C ILE A 115 -17.78 22.53 5.64
N VAL A 116 -18.78 22.06 6.39
CA VAL A 116 -18.96 22.36 7.82
C VAL A 116 -18.60 21.19 8.70
N GLY A 117 -18.22 20.06 8.12
CA GLY A 117 -17.80 18.88 8.85
C GLY A 117 -17.59 17.67 7.95
N VAL A 118 -17.25 16.55 8.55
CA VAL A 118 -17.14 15.25 7.89
C VAL A 118 -17.88 14.21 8.70
N VAL A 119 -18.72 13.43 8.03
CA VAL A 119 -19.31 12.23 8.62
C VAL A 119 -18.45 11.02 8.24
N GLU A 120 -18.12 10.22 9.23
CA GLU A 120 -17.47 8.94 9.04
C GLU A 120 -18.41 7.82 9.48
N ARG A 121 -18.66 6.89 8.55
CA ARG A 121 -19.39 5.64 8.80
C ARG A 121 -18.42 4.48 8.75
N PHE A 122 -18.53 3.54 9.67
CA PHE A 122 -17.74 2.33 9.67
C PHE A 122 -18.55 1.11 10.06
N ASP A 123 -18.25 0.02 9.38
CA ASP A 123 -18.86 -1.29 9.55
C ASP A 123 -17.85 -2.26 10.12
N GLU A 124 -18.25 -3.08 11.12
CA GLU A 124 -17.42 -4.16 11.63
C GLU A 124 -17.32 -5.28 10.59
N GLY A 125 -16.10 -5.69 10.28
CA GLY A 125 -15.79 -6.75 9.32
C GLY A 125 -15.41 -6.24 7.94
N HIS A 126 -14.31 -6.77 7.41
CA HIS A 126 -13.95 -6.60 6.00
C HIS A 126 -14.74 -7.58 5.16
N LYS A 127 -15.47 -7.10 4.17
CA LYS A 127 -15.89 -7.92 3.02
C LYS A 127 -14.67 -8.14 2.10
N SER A 128 -13.61 -8.73 2.60
CA SER A 128 -12.57 -9.33 1.79
C SER A 128 -12.35 -10.75 2.26
N ALA A 129 -12.34 -11.68 1.35
CA ALA A 129 -12.32 -13.13 1.58
C ALA A 129 -11.05 -13.68 2.26
N GLU A 130 -10.34 -12.91 3.08
CA GLU A 130 -9.05 -13.28 3.66
C GLU A 130 -8.86 -13.02 5.17
N ALA A 131 -9.91 -12.72 5.91
CA ALA A 131 -9.83 -12.57 7.37
C ALA A 131 -10.23 -13.83 8.13
N ALA A 132 -9.79 -15.02 7.70
CA ALA A 132 -9.94 -16.26 8.42
C ALA A 132 -8.58 -16.80 8.87
N ALA A 133 -7.94 -16.13 9.83
CA ALA A 133 -6.93 -16.73 10.68
C ALA A 133 -6.75 -15.88 11.94
N GLY A 134 -7.54 -16.21 12.97
CA GLY A 134 -7.28 -15.72 14.32
C GLY A 134 -5.95 -16.25 14.82
N GLY A 135 -5.00 -15.36 15.12
CA GLY A 135 -3.75 -15.65 15.77
C GLY A 135 -3.18 -14.37 16.34
N GLU A 136 -2.93 -14.35 17.65
CA GLU A 136 -2.24 -13.26 18.32
C GLU A 136 -0.91 -12.92 17.64
N PRO A 137 -0.50 -11.62 17.56
CA PRO A 137 0.73 -11.23 16.90
C PRO A 137 1.92 -11.71 17.73
N LYS A 138 2.61 -12.75 17.25
CA LYS A 138 4.02 -12.99 17.65
C LYS A 138 4.85 -11.89 17.00
N GLU A 139 5.75 -11.27 17.79
CA GLU A 139 6.79 -10.37 17.28
C GLU A 139 7.43 -10.96 16.03
N SER A 140 7.27 -10.27 14.92
CA SER A 140 7.55 -10.81 13.61
C SER A 140 8.69 -10.06 12.96
N ALA A 141 9.71 -10.82 12.60
CA ALA A 141 10.58 -10.51 11.48
C ALA A 141 9.75 -9.99 10.28
N ALA A 142 10.28 -9.00 9.56
CA ALA A 142 9.66 -8.31 8.44
C ALA A 142 8.84 -9.25 7.54
N ARG A 143 7.50 -9.07 7.53
CA ARG A 143 6.64 -9.80 6.61
C ARG A 143 6.85 -9.25 5.20
N PRO A 144 6.94 -10.10 4.17
CA PRO A 144 6.99 -9.64 2.79
C PRO A 144 5.72 -8.84 2.46
N TYR A 145 5.89 -7.70 1.79
CA TYR A 145 4.81 -6.81 1.36
C TYR A 145 3.80 -7.56 0.49
N GLY A 146 2.55 -7.61 0.94
CA GLY A 146 1.41 -8.18 0.24
C GLY A 146 1.61 -9.60 -0.31
N LYS A 147 0.54 -10.36 -0.50
CA LYS A 147 0.59 -11.63 -1.26
C LYS A 147 0.62 -11.31 -2.76
N SER A 148 1.75 -10.81 -3.27
CA SER A 148 1.92 -10.55 -4.70
C SER A 148 2.01 -11.82 -5.56
N GLY A 149 2.07 -12.98 -4.92
CA GLY A 149 2.37 -14.25 -5.63
C GLY A 149 3.79 -14.33 -6.19
N LEU A 150 4.63 -13.34 -5.91
CA LEU A 150 6.02 -13.33 -6.32
C LEU A 150 6.86 -14.23 -5.44
N SER A 151 7.92 -14.75 -6.04
CA SER A 151 8.95 -15.50 -5.34
C SER A 151 9.72 -14.61 -4.35
N ASP A 152 10.22 -15.20 -3.28
CA ASP A 152 11.07 -14.51 -2.32
C ASP A 152 12.54 -14.45 -2.79
N ALA A 153 13.39 -13.76 -2.04
CA ALA A 153 14.81 -13.62 -2.35
C ALA A 153 15.56 -14.97 -2.39
N ALA A 154 15.11 -15.97 -1.62
CA ALA A 154 15.71 -17.30 -1.62
C ALA A 154 15.42 -18.02 -2.94
N ALA A 155 14.19 -17.95 -3.42
CA ALA A 155 13.81 -18.51 -4.72
C ALA A 155 14.50 -17.79 -5.89
N VAL A 156 14.69 -16.46 -5.80
CA VAL A 156 15.49 -15.71 -6.79
C VAL A 156 16.94 -16.19 -6.81
N ARG A 157 17.56 -16.40 -5.64
CA ARG A 157 18.93 -16.95 -5.57
C ARG A 157 19.03 -18.33 -6.18
N ALA A 158 18.10 -19.23 -5.89
CA ALA A 158 18.06 -20.56 -6.47
C ALA A 158 17.91 -20.53 -8.01
N ALA A 159 17.06 -19.65 -8.53
CA ALA A 159 16.94 -19.45 -9.96
C ALA A 159 18.21 -18.90 -10.60
N LEU A 160 18.91 -17.99 -9.90
CA LEU A 160 20.18 -17.43 -10.35
C LEU A 160 21.25 -18.50 -10.46
N GLU A 161 21.40 -19.37 -9.43
CA GLU A 161 22.33 -20.49 -9.42
C GLU A 161 22.03 -21.47 -10.56
N LYS A 162 20.76 -21.79 -10.77
CA LYS A 162 20.33 -22.63 -11.90
C LYS A 162 20.68 -22.02 -13.26
N SER A 163 20.51 -20.69 -13.41
CA SER A 163 20.85 -20.00 -14.66
C SER A 163 22.37 -19.94 -14.89
N LEU A 164 23.17 -19.80 -13.84
CA LEU A 164 24.63 -19.88 -13.91
C LEU A 164 25.09 -21.26 -14.35
N ALA A 165 24.50 -22.33 -13.81
CA ALA A 165 24.80 -23.69 -14.25
C ALA A 165 24.45 -23.91 -15.73
N ALA A 166 23.28 -23.43 -16.17
CA ALA A 166 22.87 -23.50 -17.57
C ALA A 166 23.77 -22.69 -18.51
N LEU A 167 24.30 -21.55 -18.05
CA LEU A 167 25.29 -20.76 -18.79
C LEU A 167 26.60 -21.53 -18.95
N ALA A 168 27.08 -22.18 -17.88
CA ALA A 168 28.33 -22.96 -17.90
C ALA A 168 28.23 -24.21 -18.78
N GLU A 169 27.12 -24.95 -18.70
CA GLU A 169 26.94 -26.26 -19.38
C GLU A 169 26.41 -26.11 -20.81
N GLN A 170 25.48 -25.19 -21.02
CA GLN A 170 24.72 -25.07 -22.26
C GLN A 170 24.96 -23.76 -23.02
N GLN A 171 25.78 -22.88 -22.46
CA GLN A 171 26.04 -21.53 -22.96
C GLN A 171 24.75 -20.69 -23.13
N THR A 172 23.72 -20.97 -22.34
CA THR A 172 22.46 -20.24 -22.37
C THR A 172 22.62 -18.86 -21.71
N PRO A 173 22.56 -17.75 -22.46
CA PRO A 173 22.80 -16.43 -21.91
C PRO A 173 21.63 -16.01 -21.03
N PHE A 174 21.91 -15.27 -19.96
CA PHE A 174 20.87 -14.66 -19.13
C PHE A 174 21.31 -13.32 -18.55
N GLY A 175 20.36 -12.57 -18.04
CA GLY A 175 20.61 -11.28 -17.38
C GLY A 175 19.90 -11.17 -16.05
N LEU A 176 20.46 -10.34 -15.17
CA LEU A 176 19.89 -9.97 -13.89
C LEU A 176 19.51 -8.51 -13.89
N VAL A 177 18.30 -8.19 -13.43
CA VAL A 177 17.78 -6.82 -13.37
C VAL A 177 17.18 -6.55 -12.00
N HIS A 178 17.68 -5.52 -11.33
CA HIS A 178 17.05 -4.94 -10.15
C HIS A 178 16.15 -3.77 -10.56
N ILE A 179 14.96 -3.71 -9.98
CA ILE A 179 13.96 -2.66 -10.20
C ILE A 179 13.58 -2.12 -8.81
N GLU A 180 13.87 -0.87 -8.55
CA GLU A 180 13.64 -0.24 -7.25
C GLU A 180 12.62 0.88 -7.36
N LEU A 181 11.66 0.87 -6.46
CA LEU A 181 10.73 1.97 -6.23
C LEU A 181 11.44 3.01 -5.37
N ASP A 182 11.61 4.22 -5.91
CA ASP A 182 12.38 5.27 -5.24
C ASP A 182 11.76 5.66 -3.91
N GLN A 183 12.59 5.72 -2.87
CA GLN A 183 12.18 6.14 -1.54
C GLN A 183 10.88 5.45 -1.05
N PHE A 184 10.76 4.14 -1.29
CA PHE A 184 9.54 3.39 -1.00
C PHE A 184 9.11 3.46 0.48
N GLU A 185 10.07 3.49 1.41
CA GLU A 185 9.77 3.62 2.84
C GLU A 185 9.26 5.02 3.20
N GLU A 186 9.79 6.07 2.56
CA GLU A 186 9.30 7.45 2.68
C GLU A 186 7.89 7.58 2.08
N PHE A 187 7.66 6.95 0.92
CA PHE A 187 6.33 6.85 0.33
C PHE A 187 5.35 6.17 1.30
N ARG A 188 5.77 5.08 1.94
CA ARG A 188 4.96 4.37 2.94
C ARG A 188 4.66 5.22 4.17
N LYS A 189 5.64 5.98 4.66
CA LYS A 189 5.44 6.92 5.78
C LYS A 189 4.47 8.05 5.41
N ALA A 190 4.57 8.58 4.19
CA ALA A 190 3.75 9.69 3.73
C ALA A 190 2.29 9.30 3.41
N HIS A 191 2.07 8.12 2.82
CA HIS A 191 0.77 7.70 2.28
C HIS A 191 0.15 6.51 3.02
N GLY A 192 0.87 5.93 3.99
CA GLY A 192 0.43 4.76 4.77
C GLY A 192 0.73 3.41 4.12
N GLY A 193 0.72 2.35 4.94
CA GLY A 193 0.97 0.98 4.51
C GLY A 193 0.07 0.51 3.37
N PRO A 194 -1.27 0.70 3.44
CA PRO A 194 -2.18 0.26 2.39
C PRO A 194 -1.92 0.89 1.02
N ALA A 195 -1.50 2.17 0.97
CA ALA A 195 -1.11 2.81 -0.29
C ALA A 195 0.16 2.19 -0.85
N ALA A 196 1.16 1.95 0.02
CA ALA A 196 2.41 1.31 -0.34
C ALA A 196 2.19 -0.13 -0.82
N ASP A 197 1.35 -0.91 -0.12
CA ASP A 197 1.00 -2.27 -0.54
C ASP A 197 0.27 -2.27 -1.89
N ARG A 198 -0.65 -1.33 -2.08
CA ARG A 198 -1.41 -1.23 -3.33
C ARG A 198 -0.52 -0.88 -4.52
N ILE A 199 0.38 0.11 -4.38
CA ILE A 199 1.30 0.47 -5.48
C ILE A 199 2.30 -0.66 -5.74
N TRP A 200 2.83 -1.30 -4.67
CA TRP A 200 3.68 -2.48 -4.76
C TRP A 200 3.03 -3.61 -5.55
N GLN A 201 1.81 -4.02 -5.18
CA GLN A 201 1.07 -5.07 -5.87
C GLN A 201 0.80 -4.71 -7.33
N THR A 202 0.40 -3.46 -7.61
CA THR A 202 0.10 -3.04 -8.99
C THR A 202 1.36 -3.07 -9.86
N VAL A 203 2.52 -2.66 -9.31
CA VAL A 203 3.81 -2.79 -10.00
C VAL A 203 4.17 -4.26 -10.21
N ALA A 204 4.07 -5.09 -9.16
CA ALA A 204 4.37 -6.52 -9.22
C ALA A 204 3.57 -7.24 -10.32
N GLU A 205 2.25 -7.00 -10.37
CA GLU A 205 1.37 -7.55 -11.39
C GLU A 205 1.71 -7.03 -12.80
N GLY A 206 2.02 -5.75 -12.91
CA GLY A 206 2.45 -5.14 -14.18
C GLY A 206 3.72 -5.79 -14.71
N LEU A 207 4.73 -5.94 -13.86
CA LEU A 207 5.99 -6.60 -14.20
C LEU A 207 5.78 -8.07 -14.57
N ALA A 208 5.05 -8.83 -13.74
CA ALA A 208 4.80 -10.25 -13.98
C ALA A 208 4.06 -10.52 -15.31
N ARG A 209 3.08 -9.69 -15.66
CA ARG A 209 2.36 -9.79 -16.96
C ARG A 209 3.23 -9.49 -18.18
N ASN A 210 4.31 -8.74 -17.99
CA ASN A 210 5.22 -8.34 -19.07
C ASN A 210 6.49 -9.18 -19.15
N LEU A 211 6.63 -10.18 -18.27
CA LEU A 211 7.73 -11.14 -18.32
C LEU A 211 7.27 -12.46 -18.96
N PRO A 212 8.08 -13.06 -19.84
CA PRO A 212 7.86 -14.43 -20.31
C PRO A 212 7.82 -15.44 -19.15
N LYS A 213 7.07 -16.54 -19.31
CA LYS A 213 6.96 -17.60 -18.29
C LYS A 213 8.28 -18.25 -17.88
N ARG A 214 9.31 -18.18 -18.75
CA ARG A 214 10.66 -18.69 -18.50
C ARG A 214 11.49 -17.77 -17.59
N ASP A 215 11.10 -16.49 -17.49
CA ASP A 215 11.77 -15.51 -16.66
C ASP A 215 11.24 -15.57 -15.23
N MET A 216 12.06 -15.19 -14.27
CA MET A 216 11.69 -15.16 -12.88
C MET A 216 11.60 -13.73 -12.39
N LEU A 217 10.57 -13.44 -11.62
CA LEU A 217 10.42 -12.19 -10.88
C LEU A 217 10.21 -12.51 -9.41
N GLY A 218 10.97 -11.86 -8.57
CA GLY A 218 10.85 -12.01 -7.12
C GLY A 218 11.00 -10.69 -6.38
N GLN A 219 10.55 -10.71 -5.14
CA GLN A 219 10.81 -9.65 -4.18
C GLN A 219 12.21 -9.86 -3.59
N TRP A 220 13.04 -8.82 -3.65
CA TRP A 220 14.40 -8.87 -3.11
C TRP A 220 14.49 -8.24 -1.73
N GLU A 221 13.99 -7.02 -1.62
CA GLU A 221 13.90 -6.21 -0.40
C GLU A 221 12.64 -5.36 -0.44
N ALA A 222 12.38 -4.60 0.62
CA ALA A 222 11.33 -3.60 0.62
C ALA A 222 11.55 -2.57 -0.50
N GLY A 223 10.54 -2.38 -1.36
CA GLY A 223 10.66 -1.47 -2.49
C GLY A 223 11.46 -2.00 -3.67
N ARG A 224 12.01 -3.24 -3.63
CA ARG A 224 12.87 -3.77 -4.70
C ARG A 224 12.40 -5.11 -5.25
N PHE A 225 12.30 -5.18 -6.57
CA PHE A 225 12.11 -6.42 -7.33
C PHE A 225 13.41 -6.85 -7.99
N THR A 226 13.54 -8.16 -8.21
CA THR A 226 14.65 -8.73 -8.98
C THR A 226 14.10 -9.66 -10.03
N ALA A 227 14.52 -9.47 -11.28
CA ALA A 227 14.18 -10.34 -12.39
C ALA A 227 15.42 -11.06 -12.90
N VAL A 228 15.28 -12.38 -13.12
CA VAL A 228 16.25 -13.21 -13.85
C VAL A 228 15.67 -13.47 -15.23
N LEU A 229 16.32 -12.92 -16.25
CA LEU A 229 15.86 -12.95 -17.64
C LEU A 229 16.59 -14.07 -18.37
N SER A 230 15.93 -15.19 -18.56
CA SER A 230 16.47 -16.39 -19.24
C SER A 230 16.54 -16.20 -20.75
N ASP A 231 17.55 -16.81 -21.38
CA ASP A 231 17.76 -16.72 -22.84
C ASP A 231 17.80 -15.24 -23.31
N CYS A 232 18.54 -14.42 -22.54
CA CYS A 232 18.66 -12.98 -22.75
C CYS A 232 20.13 -12.61 -23.06
N PRO A 233 20.53 -12.52 -24.32
CA PRO A 233 21.85 -12.06 -24.70
C PRO A 233 22.11 -10.62 -24.22
N PRO A 234 23.39 -10.23 -23.99
CA PRO A 234 23.74 -8.89 -23.50
C PRO A 234 23.12 -7.76 -24.33
N VAL A 235 23.06 -7.92 -25.65
CA VAL A 235 22.49 -6.93 -26.60
C VAL A 235 20.98 -6.72 -26.39
N MET A 236 20.27 -7.67 -25.81
CA MET A 236 18.83 -7.59 -25.58
C MET A 236 18.49 -7.09 -24.16
N LEU A 237 19.44 -7.14 -23.24
CA LEU A 237 19.19 -6.85 -21.84
C LEU A 237 18.73 -5.40 -21.60
N ALA A 238 19.39 -4.43 -22.22
CA ALA A 238 19.02 -3.01 -22.07
C ALA A 238 17.57 -2.76 -22.54
N ARG A 239 17.17 -3.40 -23.64
CA ARG A 239 15.79 -3.29 -24.17
C ARG A 239 14.77 -3.93 -23.23
N ALA A 240 15.09 -5.11 -22.70
CA ALA A 240 14.22 -5.83 -21.76
C ALA A 240 14.06 -5.05 -20.45
N ALA A 241 15.17 -4.59 -19.87
CA ALA A 241 15.17 -3.76 -18.67
C ALA A 241 14.44 -2.43 -18.86
N GLY A 242 14.64 -1.76 -20.01
CA GLY A 242 13.92 -0.54 -20.38
C GLY A 242 12.40 -0.73 -20.45
N ARG A 243 11.94 -1.86 -20.99
CA ARG A 243 10.52 -2.22 -21.02
C ARG A 243 9.96 -2.43 -19.61
N LEU A 244 10.68 -3.14 -18.74
CA LEU A 244 10.27 -3.36 -17.36
C LEU A 244 10.18 -2.04 -16.60
N ARG A 245 11.17 -1.13 -16.80
CA ARG A 245 11.13 0.22 -16.24
C ARG A 245 9.89 0.98 -16.70
N GLN A 246 9.60 1.00 -18.00
CA GLN A 246 8.42 1.69 -18.54
C GLN A 246 7.11 1.17 -17.92
N VAL A 247 6.98 -0.16 -17.80
CA VAL A 247 5.82 -0.79 -17.17
C VAL A 247 5.68 -0.36 -15.71
N ALA A 248 6.76 -0.41 -14.94
CA ALA A 248 6.72 -0.04 -13.52
C ALA A 248 6.46 1.46 -13.33
N GLN A 249 7.09 2.30 -14.12
CA GLN A 249 6.95 3.76 -14.03
C GLN A 249 5.59 4.27 -14.49
N ALA A 250 4.90 3.55 -15.37
CA ALA A 250 3.54 3.88 -15.80
C ALA A 250 2.47 3.60 -14.73
N VAL A 251 2.85 2.87 -13.67
CA VAL A 251 1.92 2.54 -12.60
C VAL A 251 1.57 3.79 -11.79
N SER A 252 0.29 3.99 -11.61
CA SER A 252 -0.26 4.94 -10.66
C SER A 252 -1.50 4.34 -10.04
N ILE A 253 -1.76 4.68 -8.80
CA ILE A 253 -2.95 4.27 -8.07
C ILE A 253 -3.82 5.49 -7.76
N SER A 254 -5.13 5.29 -7.78
CA SER A 254 -6.03 6.29 -7.23
C SER A 254 -6.14 6.07 -5.73
N TRP A 255 -5.78 7.06 -4.95
CA TRP A 255 -5.71 6.97 -3.50
C TRP A 255 -6.29 8.24 -2.87
N TRP A 256 -7.48 8.12 -2.27
CA TRP A 256 -8.22 9.22 -1.64
C TRP A 256 -8.42 10.47 -2.51
N GLY A 257 -8.66 10.25 -3.81
CA GLY A 257 -8.84 11.31 -4.78
C GLY A 257 -7.54 11.82 -5.42
N ASP A 258 -6.40 11.52 -4.83
CA ASP A 258 -5.10 11.81 -5.42
C ASP A 258 -4.63 10.67 -6.32
N ARG A 259 -3.85 11.01 -7.32
CA ARG A 259 -3.17 10.05 -8.17
C ARG A 259 -1.74 9.90 -7.69
N LEU A 260 -1.43 8.78 -7.04
CA LEU A 260 -0.11 8.48 -6.53
C LEU A 260 0.70 7.68 -7.54
N SER A 261 1.94 8.06 -7.74
CA SER A 261 2.95 7.32 -8.49
C SER A 261 4.28 7.36 -7.75
N ILE A 262 5.19 6.46 -8.10
CA ILE A 262 6.51 6.39 -7.48
C ILE A 262 7.56 6.30 -8.58
N PRO A 263 8.67 7.07 -8.52
CA PRO A 263 9.76 6.93 -9.47
C PRO A 263 10.40 5.55 -9.40
N VAL A 264 10.95 5.09 -10.53
CA VAL A 264 11.52 3.74 -10.65
C VAL A 264 12.93 3.81 -11.19
N TRP A 265 13.85 3.16 -10.49
CA TRP A 265 15.24 2.99 -10.89
C TRP A 265 15.50 1.56 -11.30
N VAL A 266 16.31 1.37 -12.32
CA VAL A 266 16.62 0.04 -12.84
C VAL A 266 18.13 -0.09 -13.07
N GLY A 267 18.67 -1.18 -12.54
CA GLY A 267 20.05 -1.57 -12.79
C GLY A 267 20.13 -3.04 -13.21
N GLY A 268 20.90 -3.32 -14.25
CA GLY A 268 21.02 -4.70 -14.73
C GLY A 268 22.42 -5.06 -15.19
N THR A 269 22.67 -6.36 -15.32
CA THR A 269 23.94 -6.89 -15.82
C THR A 269 23.71 -8.21 -16.56
N ALA A 270 24.45 -8.42 -17.64
CA ALA A 270 24.50 -9.73 -18.30
C ALA A 270 25.45 -10.67 -17.55
N ALA A 271 25.06 -11.94 -17.47
CA ALA A 271 25.91 -12.97 -16.88
C ALA A 271 27.12 -13.28 -17.77
N ARG A 272 28.26 -13.56 -17.14
CA ARG A 272 29.53 -13.96 -17.76
C ARG A 272 29.87 -15.39 -17.34
N PRO A 273 30.63 -16.15 -18.13
CA PRO A 273 30.96 -17.55 -17.82
C PRO A 273 31.59 -17.77 -16.44
N ASP A 274 32.38 -16.80 -15.97
CA ASP A 274 33.14 -16.92 -14.70
C ASP A 274 32.41 -16.25 -13.52
N ASP A 275 31.16 -15.87 -13.67
CA ASP A 275 30.40 -15.20 -12.60
C ASP A 275 29.98 -16.18 -11.50
N THR A 276 30.02 -15.70 -10.28
CA THR A 276 29.27 -16.25 -9.17
C THR A 276 27.97 -15.46 -8.97
N ALA A 277 26.99 -16.04 -8.28
CA ALA A 277 25.74 -15.34 -7.94
C ALA A 277 26.01 -14.01 -7.22
N GLU A 278 27.00 -13.97 -6.34
CA GLU A 278 27.38 -12.78 -5.57
C GLU A 278 27.96 -11.68 -6.45
N LEU A 279 28.85 -12.03 -7.39
CA LEU A 279 29.42 -11.07 -8.34
C LEU A 279 28.36 -10.47 -9.23
N LEU A 280 27.44 -11.28 -9.70
CA LEU A 280 26.34 -10.86 -10.57
C LEU A 280 25.39 -9.89 -9.82
N LEU A 281 24.98 -10.25 -8.62
CA LEU A 281 24.16 -9.41 -7.74
C LEU A 281 24.86 -8.07 -7.46
N ARG A 282 26.14 -8.10 -7.13
CA ARG A 282 26.93 -6.88 -6.88
C ARG A 282 27.00 -5.97 -8.11
N ARG A 283 27.20 -6.53 -9.31
CA ARG A 283 27.21 -5.72 -10.54
C ARG A 283 25.85 -5.09 -10.82
N ALA A 284 24.77 -5.83 -10.67
CA ALA A 284 23.41 -5.30 -10.84
C ALA A 284 23.11 -4.19 -9.83
N GLU A 285 23.56 -4.34 -8.58
CA GLU A 285 23.44 -3.30 -7.54
C GLU A 285 24.24 -2.04 -7.89
N LEU A 286 25.48 -2.19 -8.38
CA LEU A 286 26.29 -1.05 -8.81
C LEU A 286 25.65 -0.30 -9.99
N ALA A 287 25.09 -1.04 -10.96
CA ALA A 287 24.35 -0.45 -12.06
C ALA A 287 23.11 0.31 -11.57
N LEU A 288 22.35 -0.26 -10.62
CA LEU A 288 21.21 0.40 -10.02
C LEU A 288 21.59 1.72 -9.33
N ARG A 289 22.65 1.71 -8.51
CA ARG A 289 23.15 2.93 -7.86
C ARG A 289 23.68 3.96 -8.87
N SER A 290 24.29 3.50 -9.96
CA SER A 290 24.72 4.38 -11.05
C SER A 290 23.54 5.07 -11.71
N SER A 291 22.45 4.33 -11.98
CA SER A 291 21.22 4.89 -12.58
C SER A 291 20.56 5.96 -11.70
N GLN A 292 20.62 5.79 -10.38
CA GLN A 292 20.14 6.75 -9.39
C GLN A 292 20.99 8.02 -9.38
N LYS A 293 22.33 7.88 -9.33
CA LYS A 293 23.25 9.00 -9.28
C LYS A 293 23.23 9.85 -10.56
N SER A 294 23.13 9.20 -11.71
CA SER A 294 23.12 9.89 -13.01
C SER A 294 21.74 10.46 -13.38
N GLY A 295 20.68 10.05 -12.67
CA GLY A 295 19.31 10.43 -13.00
C GLY A 295 18.76 9.81 -14.29
N THR A 296 19.49 8.87 -14.92
CA THR A 296 19.09 8.22 -16.19
C THR A 296 17.90 7.27 -16.01
N GLY A 297 17.75 6.75 -14.79
CA GLY A 297 16.68 5.79 -14.43
C GLY A 297 16.92 4.36 -14.89
N LEU A 298 17.92 4.11 -15.74
CA LEU A 298 18.33 2.78 -16.22
C LEU A 298 19.83 2.77 -16.49
N GLU A 299 20.51 1.73 -15.99
CA GLU A 299 21.91 1.45 -16.26
C GLU A 299 22.13 -0.05 -16.44
N ILE A 300 22.96 -0.43 -17.43
CA ILE A 300 23.35 -1.83 -17.69
C ILE A 300 24.87 -1.92 -17.71
N SER A 301 25.44 -2.84 -16.92
CA SER A 301 26.87 -3.09 -16.78
C SER A 301 27.32 -4.39 -17.44
#